data_24387f054d9aa573090c931c3b46b12b
#
_entry.id   24387f054d9aa573090c931c3b46b12b
#
_cell.length_a   1.000
_cell.length_b   1.000
_cell.length_c   1.000
_cell.angle_alpha   90.00
_cell.angle_beta   90.00
_cell.angle_gamma   90.00
#
_symmetry.space_group_name_H-M   'P 1'
#
loop_
_entity.id
_entity.type
_entity.pdbx_description
1 polymer ?
#
loop_
_entity_poly.entity_id
_entity_poly.type
_entity_poly.pdbx_seq_one_letter_code
_entity_poly.pdbx_strand_id
1 'polypeptide(L)'
;VVCSSSLVGFGANGILTTGRVKAGSAFATSSSNHQYLDLTDTDRDANGDPFYTKLNACPDSIAFWVRFKQGPLSNSNKKYKYASMHAIITDGTLYQDPEPSKANYTCVVAKATDDEIESTDEWRRVCLPFDYDSYSANQAKARAILVTFSTNAKAGVASKDSSQPDSLWVDDLSLIYNARVEGITVKGKPIENFSADRQDYSLSLDGELSADDFAVTTNGHGTLLSTTLTKTLRGCKAVLEVMSADYQTSHSFTLNI
;
A
#
# COMPACT_ATOMS: atom_id res chain seq x y z
N VAL A 1 19.32 -5.38 4.43
CA VAL A 1 19.11 -5.90 5.79
C VAL A 1 19.21 -4.80 6.82
N VAL A 2 18.37 -4.84 7.84
CA VAL A 2 18.43 -4.00 9.02
C VAL A 2 18.47 -4.86 10.27
N CYS A 3 19.24 -4.41 11.28
CA CYS A 3 19.47 -5.18 12.50
C CYS A 3 19.15 -4.33 13.73
N SER A 4 18.62 -4.97 14.78
CA SER A 4 18.55 -4.35 16.10
C SER A 4 19.95 -4.09 16.66
N SER A 5 20.05 -3.18 17.60
CA SER A 5 21.31 -2.80 18.23
C SER A 5 21.16 -2.57 19.72
N SER A 6 22.26 -2.60 20.46
CA SER A 6 22.29 -2.17 21.85
C SER A 6 22.87 -0.76 21.93
N LEU A 7 22.11 0.18 22.45
CA LEU A 7 22.55 1.55 22.71
C LEU A 7 22.51 1.80 24.21
N VAL A 8 23.68 1.99 24.83
CA VAL A 8 23.84 2.26 26.26
C VAL A 8 23.04 1.25 27.16
N GLY A 9 23.07 -0.03 26.77
CA GLY A 9 22.37 -1.10 27.51
C GLY A 9 20.86 -1.22 27.21
N PHE A 10 20.33 -0.40 26.31
CA PHE A 10 18.93 -0.51 25.83
C PHE A 10 18.91 -1.13 24.44
N GLY A 11 17.95 -2.03 24.20
CA GLY A 11 17.71 -2.57 22.88
C GLY A 11 17.02 -1.53 21.99
N ALA A 12 17.60 -1.24 20.85
CA ALA A 12 17.04 -0.38 19.83
C ALA A 12 16.62 -1.20 18.60
N ASN A 13 15.42 -0.97 18.11
CA ASN A 13 14.94 -1.59 16.88
C ASN A 13 15.81 -1.15 15.69
N GLY A 14 16.05 -2.09 14.77
CA GLY A 14 16.52 -1.75 13.44
C GLY A 14 15.34 -1.24 12.61
N ILE A 15 15.52 -0.10 11.95
CA ILE A 15 14.48 0.58 11.16
C ILE A 15 14.95 0.76 9.72
N LEU A 16 14.10 0.39 8.76
CA LEU A 16 14.21 0.75 7.35
C LEU A 16 12.97 1.55 6.98
N THR A 17 13.14 2.79 6.51
CA THR A 17 12.01 3.67 6.21
C THR A 17 12.24 4.53 4.98
N THR A 18 11.17 4.89 4.29
CA THR A 18 11.16 5.88 3.19
C THR A 18 11.01 7.32 3.70
N GLY A 19 10.79 7.49 5.01
CA GLY A 19 10.73 8.78 5.68
C GLY A 19 12.00 9.11 6.48
N ARG A 20 11.89 10.07 7.37
CA ARG A 20 12.97 10.43 8.31
C ARG A 20 12.82 9.67 9.63
N VAL A 21 13.95 9.34 10.22
CA VAL A 21 14.01 8.79 11.59
C VAL A 21 14.32 9.93 12.56
N LYS A 22 13.50 10.06 13.61
CA LYS A 22 13.77 10.91 14.74
C LYS A 22 14.09 10.06 15.97
N ALA A 23 15.30 10.17 16.47
CA ALA A 23 15.77 9.55 17.70
C ALA A 23 15.87 10.65 18.78
N GLY A 24 14.74 10.97 19.40
CA GLY A 24 14.65 12.08 20.38
C GLY A 24 14.88 11.64 21.82
N SER A 25 15.01 10.33 22.09
CA SER A 25 15.20 9.81 23.44
C SER A 25 16.01 8.51 23.44
N ALA A 26 16.81 8.29 24.47
CA ALA A 26 17.50 7.03 24.75
C ALA A 26 16.52 5.93 25.22
N PHE A 27 15.31 6.28 25.65
CA PHE A 27 14.28 5.31 26.04
C PHE A 27 13.50 4.88 24.80
N ALA A 28 13.64 3.62 24.40
CA ALA A 28 13.03 3.08 23.17
C ALA A 28 11.51 3.29 23.08
N THR A 29 10.80 3.30 24.21
CA THR A 29 9.34 3.48 24.29
C THR A 29 8.89 4.94 24.27
N SER A 30 9.81 5.89 24.17
CA SER A 30 9.47 7.33 24.11
C SER A 30 8.81 7.67 22.77
N SER A 31 7.71 8.41 22.80
CA SER A 31 7.07 8.96 21.60
C SER A 31 7.93 9.96 20.82
N SER A 32 9.06 10.41 21.41
CA SER A 32 10.08 11.21 20.71
C SER A 32 10.87 10.40 19.68
N ASN A 33 10.80 9.05 19.73
CA ASN A 33 11.41 8.16 18.76
C ASN A 33 10.34 7.70 17.77
N HIS A 34 10.45 8.17 16.54
CA HIS A 34 9.48 7.86 15.49
C HIS A 34 10.08 8.03 14.10
N GLN A 35 9.41 7.50 13.10
CA GLN A 35 9.61 7.82 11.70
C GLN A 35 8.54 8.84 11.29
N TYR A 36 8.85 9.72 10.35
CA TYR A 36 7.88 10.70 9.90
C TYR A 36 8.04 11.03 8.42
N LEU A 37 6.95 11.52 7.86
CA LEU A 37 6.85 12.05 6.50
C LEU A 37 6.25 13.45 6.58
N ASP A 38 6.84 14.38 5.81
CA ASP A 38 6.33 15.74 5.62
C ASP A 38 6.80 16.25 4.25
N LEU A 39 5.87 16.50 3.33
CA LEU A 39 6.20 17.04 2.00
C LEU A 39 6.74 18.48 2.04
N THR A 40 6.59 19.18 3.15
CA THR A 40 7.14 20.54 3.35
C THR A 40 8.58 20.50 3.84
N ASP A 41 9.13 19.33 4.19
CA ASP A 41 10.53 19.17 4.59
C ASP A 41 11.46 19.55 3.43
N THR A 42 12.35 20.49 3.68
CA THR A 42 13.32 21.01 2.70
C THR A 42 14.68 20.33 2.77
N ASP A 43 14.91 19.52 3.79
CA ASP A 43 16.16 18.77 3.95
C ASP A 43 16.31 17.75 2.81
N ARG A 44 17.57 17.47 2.50
CA ARG A 44 17.98 16.53 1.45
C ARG A 44 19.06 15.61 1.98
N ASP A 45 19.13 14.40 1.42
CA ASP A 45 20.22 13.48 1.66
C ASP A 45 21.50 13.89 0.91
N ALA A 46 22.55 13.07 1.00
CA ALA A 46 23.83 13.34 0.36
C ALA A 46 23.76 13.36 -1.18
N ASN A 47 22.73 12.75 -1.78
CA ASN A 47 22.50 12.73 -3.24
C ASN A 47 21.60 13.89 -3.68
N GLY A 48 21.03 14.65 -2.76
CA GLY A 48 20.08 15.71 -3.03
C GLY A 48 18.64 15.25 -3.05
N ASP A 49 18.35 13.98 -2.67
CA ASP A 49 17.01 13.43 -2.66
C ASP A 49 16.23 13.81 -1.40
N PRO A 50 14.91 14.03 -1.50
CA PRO A 50 14.08 14.35 -0.34
C PRO A 50 13.87 13.11 0.55
N PHE A 51 13.64 13.36 1.86
CA PHE A 51 13.30 12.31 2.82
C PHE A 51 11.81 11.95 2.83
N TYR A 52 11.17 11.96 1.65
CA TYR A 52 9.78 11.54 1.46
C TYR A 52 9.58 10.92 0.08
N THR A 53 8.58 10.04 -0.03
CA THR A 53 8.19 9.43 -1.30
C THR A 53 6.83 9.93 -1.73
N LYS A 54 6.76 10.55 -2.91
CA LYS A 54 5.51 11.03 -3.52
C LYS A 54 4.75 9.87 -4.17
N LEU A 55 3.42 9.98 -4.10
CA LEU A 55 2.48 9.15 -4.87
C LEU A 55 1.74 10.00 -5.90
N ASN A 56 1.55 9.44 -7.09
CA ASN A 56 0.77 10.05 -8.16
C ASN A 56 -0.60 9.37 -8.34
N ALA A 57 -0.78 8.19 -7.75
CA ALA A 57 -2.02 7.40 -7.84
C ALA A 57 -2.21 6.58 -6.56
N CYS A 58 -3.44 6.09 -6.33
CA CYS A 58 -3.78 5.22 -5.22
C CYS A 58 -3.45 3.76 -5.56
N PRO A 59 -2.46 3.12 -4.90
CA PRO A 59 -2.20 1.70 -5.06
C PRO A 59 -3.25 0.87 -4.31
N ASP A 60 -3.56 -0.32 -4.82
CA ASP A 60 -4.50 -1.23 -4.16
C ASP A 60 -3.84 -2.06 -3.06
N SER A 61 -2.56 -2.39 -3.25
CA SER A 61 -1.79 -3.22 -2.31
C SER A 61 -0.31 -2.83 -2.34
N ILE A 62 0.41 -3.27 -1.31
CA ILE A 62 1.87 -3.26 -1.26
C ILE A 62 2.38 -4.69 -1.13
N ALA A 63 3.38 -5.05 -1.94
CA ALA A 63 4.00 -6.37 -1.89
C ALA A 63 5.50 -6.25 -1.69
N PHE A 64 6.07 -7.22 -0.98
CA PHE A 64 7.49 -7.28 -0.69
C PHE A 64 7.90 -8.72 -0.35
N TRP A 65 9.19 -9.03 -0.52
CA TRP A 65 9.79 -10.21 0.04
C TRP A 65 10.41 -9.88 1.38
N VAL A 66 10.22 -10.78 2.34
CA VAL A 66 10.73 -10.59 3.70
C VAL A 66 11.29 -11.90 4.28
N ARG A 67 12.37 -11.76 5.04
CA ARG A 67 12.91 -12.77 5.93
C ARG A 67 13.27 -12.12 7.24
N PHE A 68 12.85 -12.71 8.35
CA PHE A 68 13.14 -12.20 9.69
C PHE A 68 13.78 -13.30 10.53
N LYS A 69 14.85 -12.96 11.23
CA LYS A 69 15.50 -13.80 12.23
C LYS A 69 15.51 -13.08 13.57
N GLN A 70 14.82 -13.66 14.53
CA GLN A 70 14.79 -13.12 15.88
C GLN A 70 16.07 -13.49 16.63
N GLY A 71 16.68 -12.52 17.28
CA GLY A 71 17.71 -12.74 18.30
C GLY A 71 17.11 -13.08 19.67
N PRO A 72 17.93 -13.29 20.70
CA PRO A 72 17.44 -13.46 22.08
C PRO A 72 16.64 -12.23 22.52
N LEU A 73 15.44 -12.45 23.06
CA LEU A 73 14.61 -11.37 23.56
C LEU A 73 15.33 -10.59 24.67
N SER A 74 15.25 -9.28 24.64
CA SER A 74 15.85 -8.40 25.63
C SER A 74 15.19 -8.50 27.03
N ASN A 75 13.98 -9.05 27.07
CA ASN A 75 13.23 -9.39 28.28
C ASN A 75 12.50 -10.73 28.07
N SER A 76 11.94 -11.31 29.14
CA SER A 76 11.21 -12.57 29.10
C SER A 76 9.82 -12.49 28.45
N ASN A 77 9.43 -11.32 27.92
CA ASN A 77 8.10 -11.11 27.35
C ASN A 77 8.06 -11.59 25.89
N LYS A 78 7.74 -12.85 25.67
CA LYS A 78 7.62 -13.49 24.35
C LYS A 78 6.44 -12.96 23.49
N LYS A 79 5.58 -12.09 24.04
CA LYS A 79 4.40 -11.57 23.33
C LYS A 79 4.78 -10.72 22.10
N TYR A 80 5.95 -10.11 22.10
CA TYR A 80 6.39 -9.16 21.07
C TYR A 80 7.57 -9.68 20.25
N LYS A 81 7.50 -10.95 19.86
CA LYS A 81 8.54 -11.67 19.10
C LYS A 81 8.56 -11.41 17.59
N TYR A 82 7.71 -10.51 17.10
CA TYR A 82 7.52 -10.26 15.67
C TYR A 82 8.26 -9.01 15.21
N ALA A 83 8.65 -9.01 13.94
CA ALA A 83 8.96 -7.79 13.20
C ALA A 83 7.67 -7.15 12.68
N SER A 84 7.75 -5.92 12.16
CA SER A 84 6.58 -5.24 11.60
C SER A 84 6.88 -4.52 10.29
N MET A 85 5.81 -4.28 9.54
CA MET A 85 5.78 -3.40 8.38
C MET A 85 4.54 -2.50 8.43
N HIS A 86 4.75 -1.20 8.25
CA HIS A 86 3.69 -0.21 8.10
C HIS A 86 3.88 0.54 6.79
N ALA A 87 2.83 0.65 6.01
CA ALA A 87 2.76 1.51 4.84
C ALA A 87 1.54 2.43 4.99
N ILE A 88 1.79 3.74 5.05
CA ILE A 88 0.76 4.74 5.31
C ILE A 88 0.74 5.72 4.15
N ILE A 89 -0.42 5.85 3.50
CA ILE A 89 -0.69 6.83 2.45
C ILE A 89 -1.29 8.06 3.09
N THR A 90 -0.73 9.24 2.77
CA THR A 90 -1.16 10.53 3.32
C THR A 90 -1.35 11.59 2.23
N ASP A 91 -1.92 12.72 2.59
CA ASP A 91 -1.99 13.91 1.74
C ASP A 91 -0.69 14.72 1.70
N GLY A 92 0.35 14.25 2.39
CA GLY A 92 1.68 14.86 2.43
C GLY A 92 1.89 15.83 3.58
N THR A 93 0.90 16.11 4.43
CA THR A 93 1.13 16.83 5.68
C THR A 93 1.84 15.93 6.68
N LEU A 94 2.47 16.55 7.69
CA LEU A 94 3.23 15.82 8.70
C LEU A 94 2.45 14.65 9.29
N TYR A 95 3.02 13.46 9.14
CA TYR A 95 2.56 12.22 9.74
C TYR A 95 3.72 11.51 10.43
N GLN A 96 3.47 10.94 11.60
CA GLN A 96 4.46 10.23 12.39
C GLN A 96 4.01 8.79 12.66
N ASP A 97 4.95 7.83 12.57
CA ASP A 97 4.78 6.41 12.89
C ASP A 97 5.85 5.97 13.92
N PRO A 98 5.49 5.36 15.06
CA PRO A 98 4.12 5.12 15.52
C PRO A 98 3.37 6.42 15.88
N GLU A 99 2.06 6.37 15.73
CA GLU A 99 1.19 7.51 16.09
C GLU A 99 1.23 7.77 17.59
N PRO A 100 1.30 9.02 18.03
CA PRO A 100 1.10 9.36 19.43
C PRO A 100 -0.31 8.96 19.90
N SER A 101 -0.46 8.48 21.11
CA SER A 101 -1.72 7.90 21.65
C SER A 101 -2.95 8.84 21.63
N LYS A 102 -2.74 10.13 21.38
CA LYS A 102 -3.82 11.14 21.29
C LYS A 102 -3.85 11.86 19.93
N ALA A 103 -3.07 11.37 18.97
CA ALA A 103 -3.07 11.96 17.64
C ALA A 103 -4.38 11.63 16.92
N ASN A 104 -4.88 12.60 16.16
CA ASN A 104 -5.95 12.43 15.20
C ASN A 104 -5.45 12.94 13.86
N TYR A 105 -4.87 12.03 13.06
CA TYR A 105 -4.32 12.36 11.76
C TYR A 105 -5.40 12.32 10.68
N THR A 106 -5.97 13.46 10.38
CA THR A 106 -6.94 13.61 9.26
C THR A 106 -6.27 13.58 7.89
N CYS A 107 -4.92 13.58 7.84
CA CYS A 107 -4.15 13.48 6.61
C CYS A 107 -4.01 12.04 6.07
N VAL A 108 -4.38 11.04 6.85
CA VAL A 108 -4.28 9.64 6.44
C VAL A 108 -5.35 9.30 5.42
N VAL A 109 -4.92 8.68 4.32
CA VAL A 109 -5.78 8.21 3.22
C VAL A 109 -6.02 6.70 3.31
N ALA A 110 -4.96 5.93 3.60
CA ALA A 110 -5.04 4.47 3.74
C ALA A 110 -3.85 3.93 4.52
N LYS A 111 -4.00 2.73 5.06
CA LYS A 111 -2.91 1.98 5.70
C LYS A 111 -2.89 0.53 5.25
N ALA A 112 -1.66 -0.03 5.19
CA ALA A 112 -1.40 -1.46 5.11
C ALA A 112 -0.36 -1.79 6.18
N THR A 113 -0.71 -2.62 7.16
CA THR A 113 0.15 -2.90 8.32
C THR A 113 0.22 -4.40 8.61
N ASP A 114 1.39 -4.86 9.04
CA ASP A 114 1.61 -6.21 9.56
C ASP A 114 2.55 -6.10 10.77
N ASP A 115 2.03 -6.35 11.96
CA ASP A 115 2.75 -6.33 13.24
C ASP A 115 3.15 -7.73 13.72
N GLU A 116 2.95 -8.76 12.88
CA GLU A 116 3.17 -10.15 13.23
C GLU A 116 4.07 -10.90 12.22
N ILE A 117 5.08 -10.20 11.68
CA ILE A 117 6.08 -10.84 10.80
C ILE A 117 6.90 -11.85 11.63
N GLU A 118 6.64 -13.13 11.40
CA GLU A 118 7.25 -14.22 12.15
C GLU A 118 8.69 -14.48 11.71
N SER A 119 9.50 -14.99 12.69
CA SER A 119 10.85 -15.43 12.42
C SER A 119 10.85 -16.68 11.54
N THR A 120 11.63 -16.65 10.45
CA THR A 120 11.80 -17.75 9.51
C THR A 120 13.19 -17.68 8.86
N ASP A 121 13.75 -18.84 8.49
CA ASP A 121 14.99 -18.90 7.73
C ASP A 121 14.77 -18.75 6.21
N GLU A 122 13.50 -18.78 5.77
CA GLU A 122 13.11 -18.70 4.36
C GLU A 122 12.56 -17.31 4.01
N TRP A 123 12.79 -16.91 2.76
CA TRP A 123 12.15 -15.76 2.18
C TRP A 123 10.67 -16.06 1.92
N ARG A 124 9.80 -15.13 2.31
CA ARG A 124 8.38 -15.19 1.96
C ARG A 124 7.92 -13.91 1.30
N ARG A 125 7.05 -14.04 0.31
CA ARG A 125 6.37 -12.91 -0.29
C ARG A 125 5.13 -12.57 0.53
N VAL A 126 5.01 -11.31 0.90
CA VAL A 126 3.84 -10.74 1.58
C VAL A 126 3.17 -9.75 0.62
N CYS A 127 1.84 -9.73 0.59
CA CYS A 127 1.05 -8.76 -0.15
C CYS A 127 -0.08 -8.29 0.77
N LEU A 128 -0.11 -7.00 1.07
CA LEU A 128 -1.08 -6.40 1.98
C LEU A 128 -1.95 -5.40 1.22
N PRO A 129 -3.28 -5.52 1.26
CA PRO A 129 -4.18 -4.51 0.71
C PRO A 129 -4.12 -3.25 1.57
N PHE A 130 -4.30 -2.08 0.93
CA PHE A 130 -4.51 -0.84 1.65
C PHE A 130 -5.96 -0.72 2.11
N ASP A 131 -6.16 -0.44 3.38
CA ASP A 131 -7.46 -0.11 3.95
C ASP A 131 -7.77 1.38 3.71
N TYR A 132 -8.52 1.68 2.68
CA TYR A 132 -9.02 3.01 2.36
C TYR A 132 -10.32 3.33 3.09
N ASP A 133 -11.14 2.31 3.36
CA ASP A 133 -12.50 2.47 3.88
C ASP A 133 -12.49 3.07 5.28
N SER A 134 -11.61 2.59 6.14
CA SER A 134 -11.47 3.08 7.52
C SER A 134 -11.05 4.56 7.59
N TYR A 135 -10.50 5.12 6.52
CA TYR A 135 -10.00 6.50 6.46
C TYR A 135 -10.80 7.40 5.51
N SER A 136 -11.85 6.89 4.90
CA SER A 136 -12.69 7.62 3.92
C SER A 136 -13.28 8.91 4.49
N ALA A 137 -13.59 8.94 5.79
CA ALA A 137 -14.10 10.13 6.48
C ALA A 137 -13.11 11.32 6.50
N ASN A 138 -11.82 11.07 6.35
CA ASN A 138 -10.78 12.12 6.33
C ASN A 138 -10.84 12.96 5.05
N GLN A 139 -11.41 12.45 3.96
CA GLN A 139 -11.45 13.09 2.63
C GLN A 139 -10.07 13.57 2.12
N ALA A 140 -9.00 13.03 2.66
CA ALA A 140 -7.63 13.33 2.27
C ALA A 140 -7.32 12.73 0.88
N LYS A 141 -6.45 13.39 0.12
CA LYS A 141 -6.03 12.93 -1.21
C LYS A 141 -4.63 12.34 -1.15
N ALA A 142 -4.44 11.14 -1.70
CA ALA A 142 -3.14 10.50 -1.76
C ALA A 142 -2.10 11.36 -2.49
N ARG A 143 -0.99 11.67 -1.80
CA ARG A 143 0.13 12.46 -2.34
C ARG A 143 1.49 11.92 -1.93
N ALA A 144 1.55 11.15 -0.84
CA ALA A 144 2.80 10.62 -0.32
C ALA A 144 2.57 9.30 0.41
N ILE A 145 3.63 8.51 0.53
CA ILE A 145 3.63 7.27 1.27
C ILE A 145 4.82 7.22 2.24
N LEU A 146 4.56 6.79 3.46
CA LEU A 146 5.57 6.39 4.44
C LEU A 146 5.56 4.88 4.56
N VAL A 147 6.68 4.24 4.22
CA VAL A 147 6.87 2.80 4.45
C VAL A 147 7.93 2.62 5.51
N THR A 148 7.63 1.83 6.52
CA THR A 148 8.54 1.53 7.64
C THR A 148 8.56 0.04 7.91
N PHE A 149 9.75 -0.54 7.95
CA PHE A 149 10.01 -1.89 8.47
C PHE A 149 10.77 -1.76 9.77
N SER A 150 10.37 -2.55 10.77
CA SER A 150 11.04 -2.61 12.07
C SER A 150 11.36 -4.05 12.43
N THR A 151 12.57 -4.28 12.96
CA THR A 151 12.96 -5.60 13.49
C THR A 151 12.09 -6.07 14.65
N ASN A 152 11.33 -5.17 15.26
CA ASN A 152 10.47 -5.47 16.40
C ASN A 152 9.20 -4.63 16.29
N ALA A 153 8.04 -5.29 16.28
CA ALA A 153 6.73 -4.65 16.25
C ALA A 153 6.45 -3.78 17.48
N LYS A 154 7.23 -3.95 18.55
CA LYS A 154 7.13 -3.14 19.75
C LYS A 154 8.48 -2.62 20.19
N ALA A 155 8.50 -1.38 20.62
CA ALA A 155 9.69 -0.75 21.17
C ALA A 155 10.11 -1.37 22.53
N GLY A 156 11.41 -1.45 22.76
CA GLY A 156 11.99 -1.89 24.04
C GLY A 156 12.13 -3.41 24.21
N VAL A 157 11.82 -4.21 23.19
CA VAL A 157 11.96 -5.68 23.19
C VAL A 157 13.06 -6.20 22.25
N ALA A 158 13.74 -5.32 21.57
CA ALA A 158 14.82 -5.67 20.65
C ALA A 158 15.96 -6.43 21.36
N SER A 159 16.59 -7.37 20.65
CA SER A 159 17.78 -8.07 21.15
C SER A 159 18.87 -7.07 21.54
N LYS A 160 19.42 -7.24 22.73
CA LYS A 160 20.58 -6.46 23.22
C LYS A 160 21.91 -7.13 22.92
N ASP A 161 21.88 -8.36 22.41
CA ASP A 161 23.05 -9.09 22.02
C ASP A 161 23.47 -8.70 20.61
N SER A 162 24.54 -7.91 20.51
CA SER A 162 25.06 -7.45 19.22
C SER A 162 25.65 -8.59 18.35
N SER A 163 25.94 -9.75 18.96
CA SER A 163 26.40 -10.93 18.23
C SER A 163 25.23 -11.75 17.65
N GLN A 164 24.02 -11.54 18.18
CA GLN A 164 22.77 -12.18 17.78
C GLN A 164 21.63 -11.15 17.71
N PRO A 165 21.73 -10.13 16.84
CA PRO A 165 20.68 -9.12 16.73
C PRO A 165 19.40 -9.71 16.12
N ASP A 166 18.27 -9.06 16.37
CA ASP A 166 17.12 -9.24 15.51
C ASP A 166 17.47 -8.70 14.13
N SER A 167 17.26 -9.47 13.09
CA SER A 167 17.68 -9.13 11.73
C SER A 167 16.51 -9.27 10.76
N LEU A 168 16.25 -8.24 9.99
CA LEU A 168 15.18 -8.19 9.01
C LEU A 168 15.74 -7.89 7.62
N TRP A 169 15.45 -8.76 6.67
CA TRP A 169 15.78 -8.62 5.25
C TRP A 169 14.48 -8.28 4.50
N VAL A 170 14.55 -7.30 3.64
CA VAL A 170 13.45 -6.87 2.77
C VAL A 170 13.99 -6.76 1.35
N ASP A 171 13.20 -7.19 0.38
CA ASP A 171 13.52 -7.11 -1.05
C ASP A 171 12.25 -6.95 -1.89
N ASP A 172 12.41 -6.49 -3.15
CA ASP A 172 11.37 -6.37 -4.17
C ASP A 172 10.09 -5.67 -3.67
N LEU A 173 10.27 -4.54 -2.95
CA LEU A 173 9.14 -3.71 -2.53
C LEU A 173 8.45 -3.10 -3.74
N SER A 174 7.15 -3.36 -3.89
CA SER A 174 6.36 -2.86 -5.01
C SER A 174 4.97 -2.44 -4.58
N LEU A 175 4.45 -1.38 -5.22
CA LEU A 175 3.05 -0.99 -5.14
C LEU A 175 2.29 -1.68 -6.27
N ILE A 176 1.10 -2.19 -5.97
CA ILE A 176 0.26 -2.93 -6.92
C ILE A 176 -0.95 -2.07 -7.24
N TYR A 177 -1.18 -1.90 -8.54
CA TYR A 177 -2.30 -1.15 -9.11
C TYR A 177 -3.12 -2.10 -9.98
N ASN A 178 -4.37 -2.36 -9.61
CA ASN A 178 -5.25 -3.27 -10.31
C ASN A 178 -6.12 -2.54 -11.34
N ALA A 179 -6.42 -3.24 -12.44
CA ALA A 179 -7.43 -2.84 -13.41
C ALA A 179 -8.47 -3.96 -13.62
N ARG A 180 -8.53 -4.95 -12.71
CA ARG A 180 -9.43 -6.10 -12.86
C ARG A 180 -10.88 -5.64 -12.77
N VAL A 181 -11.64 -5.92 -13.82
CA VAL A 181 -13.06 -5.62 -13.91
C VAL A 181 -13.86 -6.72 -13.20
N GLU A 182 -14.76 -6.33 -12.31
CA GLU A 182 -15.68 -7.23 -11.61
C GLU A 182 -17.07 -7.26 -12.23
N GLY A 183 -17.42 -6.22 -12.98
CA GLY A 183 -18.70 -6.13 -13.65
C GLY A 183 -18.73 -5.04 -14.72
N ILE A 184 -19.56 -5.26 -15.73
CA ILE A 184 -19.90 -4.27 -16.75
C ILE A 184 -21.42 -4.08 -16.71
N THR A 185 -21.86 -2.83 -16.75
CA THR A 185 -23.27 -2.48 -16.89
C THR A 185 -23.50 -1.72 -18.19
N VAL A 186 -24.69 -1.96 -18.81
CA VAL A 186 -25.15 -1.21 -19.97
C VAL A 186 -26.54 -0.65 -19.64
N LYS A 187 -26.74 0.66 -19.75
CA LYS A 187 -27.96 1.38 -19.31
C LYS A 187 -28.34 1.02 -17.86
N GLY A 188 -27.32 0.91 -16.97
CA GLY A 188 -27.50 0.57 -15.56
C GLY A 188 -27.84 -0.90 -15.27
N LYS A 189 -27.91 -1.76 -16.28
CA LYS A 189 -28.15 -3.20 -16.09
C LYS A 189 -26.86 -4.00 -16.25
N PRO A 190 -26.53 -4.90 -15.31
CA PRO A 190 -25.34 -5.75 -15.43
C PRO A 190 -25.47 -6.69 -16.63
N ILE A 191 -24.38 -6.93 -17.33
CA ILE A 191 -24.34 -7.97 -18.38
C ILE A 191 -24.35 -9.34 -17.71
N GLU A 192 -25.13 -10.27 -18.30
CA GLU A 192 -25.24 -11.61 -17.78
C GLU A 192 -23.95 -12.43 -17.99
N ASN A 193 -23.66 -13.33 -17.06
CA ASN A 193 -22.51 -14.25 -17.12
C ASN A 193 -21.17 -13.53 -17.37
N PHE A 194 -20.98 -12.38 -16.72
CA PHE A 194 -19.69 -11.67 -16.77
C PHE A 194 -18.59 -12.51 -16.14
N SER A 195 -17.41 -12.50 -16.76
CA SER A 195 -16.16 -13.05 -16.22
C SER A 195 -15.01 -12.13 -16.61
N ALA A 196 -14.17 -11.74 -15.66
CA ALA A 196 -13.01 -10.88 -15.91
C ALA A 196 -12.02 -11.46 -16.94
N ASP A 197 -12.01 -12.77 -17.11
CA ASP A 197 -11.10 -13.47 -18.01
C ASP A 197 -11.65 -13.57 -19.46
N ARG A 198 -12.91 -13.16 -19.67
CA ARG A 198 -13.56 -13.15 -20.97
C ARG A 198 -13.59 -11.73 -21.52
N GLN A 199 -13.09 -11.53 -22.72
CA GLN A 199 -12.98 -10.20 -23.33
C GLN A 199 -14.11 -9.87 -24.32
N ASP A 200 -14.83 -10.87 -24.86
CA ASP A 200 -15.86 -10.69 -25.89
C ASP A 200 -17.23 -11.15 -25.38
N TYR A 201 -18.22 -10.29 -25.53
CA TYR A 201 -19.60 -10.53 -25.16
C TYR A 201 -20.55 -10.25 -26.31
N SER A 202 -21.64 -10.99 -26.40
CA SER A 202 -22.76 -10.69 -27.29
C SER A 202 -24.00 -10.39 -26.48
N LEU A 203 -24.62 -9.24 -26.71
CA LEU A 203 -25.77 -8.75 -25.97
C LEU A 203 -26.90 -8.47 -26.97
N SER A 204 -28.15 -8.61 -26.51
CA SER A 204 -29.32 -8.18 -27.26
C SER A 204 -29.95 -7.01 -26.50
N LEU A 205 -29.85 -5.82 -27.05
CA LEU A 205 -30.34 -4.58 -26.44
C LEU A 205 -31.13 -3.77 -27.48
N ASP A 206 -32.21 -3.15 -27.03
CA ASP A 206 -33.01 -2.28 -27.87
C ASP A 206 -32.62 -0.81 -27.74
N GLY A 207 -32.69 -0.08 -28.84
CA GLY A 207 -32.50 1.36 -28.90
C GLY A 207 -31.06 1.82 -29.13
N GLU A 208 -30.90 3.11 -29.33
CA GLU A 208 -29.58 3.72 -29.54
C GLU A 208 -28.76 3.71 -28.25
N LEU A 209 -27.44 3.57 -28.45
CA LEU A 209 -26.44 3.56 -27.38
C LEU A 209 -25.47 4.72 -27.52
N SER A 210 -25.10 5.30 -26.39
CA SER A 210 -24.04 6.28 -26.24
C SER A 210 -22.90 5.75 -25.34
N ALA A 211 -21.77 6.42 -25.33
CA ALA A 211 -20.67 6.03 -24.45
C ALA A 211 -21.05 6.07 -22.96
N ASP A 212 -21.93 6.97 -22.57
CA ASP A 212 -22.38 7.14 -21.19
C ASP A 212 -23.33 6.02 -20.70
N ASP A 213 -23.82 5.17 -21.62
CA ASP A 213 -24.64 4.01 -21.24
C ASP A 213 -23.82 2.86 -20.63
N PHE A 214 -22.49 2.93 -20.71
CA PHE A 214 -21.58 1.91 -20.25
C PHE A 214 -20.89 2.32 -18.97
N ALA A 215 -20.84 1.40 -17.97
CA ALA A 215 -20.03 1.57 -16.78
C ALA A 215 -19.35 0.26 -16.41
N VAL A 216 -18.22 0.36 -15.72
CA VAL A 216 -17.48 -0.77 -15.18
C VAL A 216 -17.35 -0.65 -13.67
N THR A 217 -17.37 -1.78 -12.99
CA THR A 217 -16.95 -1.92 -11.60
C THR A 217 -15.61 -2.63 -11.58
N THR A 218 -14.63 -2.05 -10.92
CA THR A 218 -13.28 -2.62 -10.81
C THR A 218 -12.97 -3.04 -9.40
N ASN A 219 -12.11 -4.03 -9.25
CA ASN A 219 -11.47 -4.34 -7.99
C ASN A 219 -10.30 -3.38 -7.79
N GLY A 220 -10.46 -2.40 -6.91
CA GLY A 220 -9.46 -1.38 -6.63
C GLY A 220 -9.74 -0.04 -7.33
N HIS A 221 -8.68 0.68 -7.69
CA HIS A 221 -8.75 2.05 -8.21
C HIS A 221 -8.67 2.15 -9.75
N GLY A 222 -8.86 1.05 -10.45
CA GLY A 222 -8.97 1.05 -11.92
C GLY A 222 -10.23 1.77 -12.39
N THR A 223 -10.16 2.40 -13.55
CA THR A 223 -11.27 3.20 -14.12
C THR A 223 -11.53 2.85 -15.57
N LEU A 224 -12.78 3.05 -16.03
CA LEU A 224 -13.11 3.05 -17.45
C LEU A 224 -12.48 4.30 -18.08
N LEU A 225 -11.48 4.09 -18.93
CA LEU A 225 -10.77 5.17 -19.63
C LEU A 225 -11.56 5.65 -20.85
N SER A 226 -12.06 4.71 -21.65
CA SER A 226 -12.78 5.05 -22.88
C SER A 226 -13.83 4.00 -23.25
N THR A 227 -14.87 4.45 -23.95
CA THR A 227 -15.86 3.63 -24.63
C THR A 227 -15.94 4.04 -26.08
N THR A 228 -15.51 3.16 -26.99
CA THR A 228 -15.58 3.40 -28.43
C THR A 228 -16.74 2.63 -29.04
N LEU A 229 -17.69 3.33 -29.65
CA LEU A 229 -18.84 2.76 -30.34
C LEU A 229 -18.66 2.76 -31.83
N THR A 230 -18.90 1.62 -32.47
CA THR A 230 -18.85 1.46 -33.92
C THR A 230 -20.15 0.85 -34.43
N LYS A 231 -20.88 1.52 -35.31
CA LYS A 231 -22.07 0.95 -35.96
C LYS A 231 -21.64 -0.16 -36.93
N THR A 232 -22.35 -1.27 -36.87
CA THR A 232 -22.16 -2.44 -37.75
C THR A 232 -23.42 -2.70 -38.58
N LEU A 233 -23.36 -3.60 -39.55
CA LEU A 233 -24.53 -3.98 -40.35
C LEU A 233 -25.66 -4.65 -39.54
N ARG A 234 -25.37 -5.14 -38.33
CA ARG A 234 -26.31 -5.92 -37.54
C ARG A 234 -26.53 -5.32 -36.13
N GLY A 235 -26.01 -4.12 -35.88
CA GLY A 235 -26.12 -3.48 -34.56
C GLY A 235 -24.97 -2.54 -34.24
N CYS A 236 -24.40 -2.67 -33.05
CA CYS A 236 -23.30 -1.84 -32.57
C CYS A 236 -22.19 -2.71 -31.94
N LYS A 237 -20.96 -2.31 -32.13
CA LYS A 237 -19.82 -2.83 -31.39
C LYS A 237 -19.33 -1.76 -30.42
N ALA A 238 -19.30 -2.07 -29.13
CA ALA A 238 -18.68 -1.24 -28.11
C ALA A 238 -17.35 -1.86 -27.67
N VAL A 239 -16.30 -1.04 -27.58
CA VAL A 239 -15.02 -1.43 -27.00
C VAL A 239 -14.78 -0.55 -25.77
N LEU A 240 -14.67 -1.20 -24.61
CA LEU A 240 -14.41 -0.57 -23.33
C LEU A 240 -12.95 -0.78 -22.96
N GLU A 241 -12.23 0.27 -22.68
CA GLU A 241 -10.83 0.23 -22.21
C GLU A 241 -10.79 0.64 -20.74
N VAL A 242 -10.28 -0.27 -19.90
CA VAL A 242 -10.15 -0.07 -18.46
C VAL A 242 -8.68 0.00 -18.09
N MET A 243 -8.29 1.01 -17.34
CA MET A 243 -6.90 1.27 -16.95
C MET A 243 -6.75 1.19 -15.43
N SER A 244 -5.58 0.72 -14.98
CA SER A 244 -5.15 0.87 -13.59
C SER A 244 -4.92 2.35 -13.22
N ALA A 245 -4.92 2.66 -11.92
CA ALA A 245 -4.77 4.05 -11.45
C ALA A 245 -3.43 4.69 -11.82
N ASP A 246 -2.40 3.89 -12.03
CA ASP A 246 -1.06 4.35 -12.49
C ASP A 246 -0.90 4.38 -14.02
N TYR A 247 -1.95 4.02 -14.77
CA TYR A 247 -1.98 3.95 -16.23
C TYR A 247 -0.97 2.96 -16.85
N GLN A 248 -0.50 1.97 -16.11
CA GLN A 248 0.49 0.99 -16.61
C GLN A 248 -0.15 -0.32 -17.08
N THR A 249 -1.34 -0.65 -16.59
CA THR A 249 -2.05 -1.89 -16.94
C THR A 249 -3.40 -1.56 -17.54
N SER A 250 -3.73 -2.16 -18.69
CA SER A 250 -5.04 -1.99 -19.32
C SER A 250 -5.71 -3.34 -19.63
N HIS A 251 -7.04 -3.33 -19.63
CA HIS A 251 -7.90 -4.42 -20.09
C HIS A 251 -8.92 -3.86 -21.07
N SER A 252 -9.15 -4.61 -22.16
CA SER A 252 -10.12 -4.23 -23.18
C SER A 252 -11.23 -5.27 -23.27
N PHE A 253 -12.48 -4.81 -23.27
CA PHE A 253 -13.68 -5.64 -23.44
C PHE A 253 -14.45 -5.21 -24.68
N THR A 254 -14.88 -6.20 -25.46
CA THR A 254 -15.69 -6.00 -26.67
C THR A 254 -17.12 -6.49 -26.41
N LEU A 255 -18.08 -5.61 -26.61
CA LEU A 255 -19.49 -5.94 -26.55
C LEU A 255 -20.09 -5.82 -27.96
N ASN A 256 -20.59 -6.95 -28.50
CA ASN A 256 -21.32 -6.99 -29.77
C ASN A 256 -22.81 -6.92 -29.46
N ILE A 257 -23.47 -5.86 -29.88
CA ILE A 257 -24.85 -5.50 -29.51
C ILE A 257 -25.71 -5.40 -30.76
#